data_d64735ed804b661fb028c5ce046be262
#
_entry.id   d64735ed804b661fb028c5ce046be262
#
_cell.length_a   1.000
_cell.length_b   1.000
_cell.length_c   1.000
_cell.angle_alpha   90.00
_cell.angle_beta   90.00
_cell.angle_gamma   90.00
#
_symmetry.space_group_name_H-M   'P 1'
#
loop_
_entity.id
_entity.type
_entity.pdbx_description
1 polymer ?
#
loop_
_entity_poly.entity_id
_entity_poly.type
_entity_poly.pdbx_seq_one_letter_code
_entity_poly.pdbx_strand_id
1 'polypeptide(L)'
;MAAPDPAEYAEAVLSCVEEIPRGRVTTYGAIAEHVGARLGGGGPRQVGSVLSVHGGPVPWWRVVRADGSLPPSHQGEARQAYREEGTPVRPSGNVDLRAAFWRPGSAT
;
A
#
# COMPACT_ATOMS: atom_id res chain seq x y z
N MET A 1 12.46 0.96 -23.84
CA MET A 1 11.17 0.51 -23.36
C MET A 1 10.36 1.72 -22.87
N ALA A 2 9.12 1.83 -23.30
CA ALA A 2 8.29 2.97 -22.92
C ALA A 2 7.83 2.84 -21.47
N ALA A 3 7.71 3.99 -20.78
CA ALA A 3 7.11 4.02 -19.46
C ALA A 3 5.62 3.64 -19.54
N PRO A 4 5.05 3.04 -18.50
CA PRO A 4 3.62 2.73 -18.51
C PRO A 4 2.79 4.01 -18.62
N ASP A 5 1.61 3.90 -19.22
CA ASP A 5 0.66 4.99 -19.28
C ASP A 5 0.28 5.40 -17.86
N PRO A 6 0.38 6.69 -17.49
CA PRO A 6 0.09 7.12 -16.11
C PRO A 6 -1.29 6.73 -15.61
N ALA A 7 -2.32 6.80 -16.45
CA ALA A 7 -3.67 6.43 -16.04
C ALA A 7 -3.78 4.93 -15.82
N GLU A 8 -3.17 4.13 -16.67
CA GLU A 8 -3.16 2.68 -16.54
C GLU A 8 -2.39 2.26 -15.29
N TYR A 9 -1.26 2.91 -15.04
CA TYR A 9 -0.45 2.64 -13.86
C TYR A 9 -1.22 2.96 -12.57
N ALA A 10 -1.87 4.13 -12.54
CA ALA A 10 -2.66 4.53 -11.37
C ALA A 10 -3.79 3.53 -11.10
N GLU A 11 -4.49 3.11 -12.14
CA GLU A 11 -5.57 2.15 -12.01
C GLU A 11 -5.08 0.81 -11.46
N ALA A 12 -3.93 0.34 -11.95
CA ALA A 12 -3.33 -0.91 -11.48
C ALA A 12 -2.93 -0.82 -10.00
N VAL A 13 -2.35 0.32 -9.59
CA VAL A 13 -1.99 0.54 -8.19
C VAL A 13 -3.24 0.51 -7.31
N LEU A 14 -4.27 1.26 -7.68
CA LEU A 14 -5.49 1.34 -6.88
C LEU A 14 -6.18 -0.01 -6.77
N SER A 15 -6.24 -0.77 -7.86
CA SER A 15 -6.80 -2.13 -7.85
C SER A 15 -6.03 -3.04 -6.89
N CYS A 16 -4.70 -2.93 -6.90
CA CYS A 16 -3.87 -3.71 -6.00
C CYS A 16 -4.17 -3.38 -4.54
N VAL A 17 -4.31 -2.09 -4.23
CA VAL A 17 -4.62 -1.66 -2.86
C VAL A 17 -5.98 -2.19 -2.41
N GLU A 18 -6.95 -2.19 -3.29
CA GLU A 18 -8.29 -2.69 -2.96
C GLU A 18 -8.31 -4.19 -2.67
N GLU A 19 -7.33 -4.93 -3.16
CA GLU A 19 -7.22 -6.36 -2.89
C GLU A 19 -6.61 -6.70 -1.54
N ILE A 20 -5.97 -5.74 -0.86
CA ILE A 20 -5.35 -6.01 0.42
C ILE A 20 -6.42 -6.36 1.45
N PRO A 21 -6.32 -7.54 2.09
CA PRO A 21 -7.34 -7.93 3.07
C PRO A 21 -7.36 -7.02 4.29
N ARG A 22 -8.51 -6.94 4.90
CA ARG A 22 -8.70 -6.23 6.17
C ARG A 22 -7.76 -6.82 7.22
N GLY A 23 -7.07 -5.95 7.96
CA GLY A 23 -6.13 -6.39 8.99
C GLY A 23 -4.74 -6.73 8.48
N ARG A 24 -4.52 -6.59 7.17
CA ARG A 24 -3.22 -6.84 6.54
C ARG A 24 -2.71 -5.57 5.87
N VAL A 25 -1.42 -5.54 5.61
CA VAL A 25 -0.79 -4.40 4.92
C VAL A 25 0.24 -4.90 3.93
N THR A 26 0.56 -4.04 2.96
CA THR A 26 1.71 -4.26 2.08
C THR A 26 2.57 -2.99 2.06
N THR A 27 3.64 -3.01 1.29
CA THR A 27 4.54 -1.85 1.21
C THR A 27 4.45 -1.20 -0.17
N TYR A 28 4.86 0.07 -0.23
CA TYR A 28 4.96 0.78 -1.51
C TYR A 28 5.87 0.01 -2.48
N GLY A 29 6.96 -0.54 -1.97
CA GLY A 29 7.89 -1.31 -2.79
C GLY A 29 7.28 -2.60 -3.32
N ALA A 30 6.50 -3.30 -2.53
CA ALA A 30 5.85 -4.54 -2.96
C ALA A 30 4.81 -4.28 -4.04
N ILE A 31 4.04 -3.19 -3.90
CA ILE A 31 3.09 -2.80 -4.95
C ILE A 31 3.83 -2.42 -6.22
N ALA A 32 4.90 -1.62 -6.09
CA ALA A 32 5.67 -1.19 -7.25
C ALA A 32 6.25 -2.38 -8.01
N GLU A 33 6.76 -3.38 -7.30
CA GLU A 33 7.30 -4.58 -7.91
C GLU A 33 6.21 -5.38 -8.64
N HIS A 34 5.07 -5.56 -8.00
CA HIS A 34 3.96 -6.31 -8.58
C HIS A 34 3.39 -5.64 -9.82
N VAL A 35 3.12 -4.33 -9.74
CA VAL A 35 2.59 -3.57 -10.87
C VAL A 35 3.65 -3.43 -11.96
N GLY A 36 4.90 -3.20 -11.59
CA GLY A 36 6.01 -3.07 -12.52
C GLY A 36 6.24 -4.32 -13.35
N ALA A 37 6.07 -5.48 -12.75
CA ALA A 37 6.21 -6.76 -13.47
C ALA A 37 5.17 -6.91 -14.57
N ARG A 38 3.99 -6.32 -14.37
CA ARG A 38 2.91 -6.39 -15.35
C ARG A 38 2.98 -5.28 -16.40
N LEU A 39 3.33 -4.09 -15.99
CA LEU A 39 3.29 -2.91 -16.85
C LEU A 39 4.66 -2.42 -17.31
N GLY A 40 5.73 -2.99 -16.76
CA GLY A 40 7.07 -2.75 -17.25
C GLY A 40 7.77 -1.52 -16.70
N GLY A 41 7.37 -1.04 -15.51
CA GLY A 41 8.08 0.11 -14.93
C GLY A 41 7.41 0.67 -13.69
N GLY A 42 7.95 1.77 -13.20
CA GLY A 42 7.48 2.42 -11.99
C GLY A 42 8.21 1.93 -10.73
N GLY A 43 8.18 2.74 -9.69
CA GLY A 43 8.81 2.41 -8.43
C GLY A 43 7.97 2.88 -7.25
N PRO A 44 8.48 2.71 -6.00
CA PRO A 44 7.70 3.08 -4.80
C PRO A 44 7.25 4.53 -4.79
N ARG A 45 8.05 5.43 -5.36
CA ARG A 45 7.70 6.85 -5.41
C ARG A 45 6.45 7.09 -6.26
N GLN A 46 6.34 6.38 -7.39
CA GLN A 46 5.18 6.50 -8.25
C GLN A 46 3.93 5.94 -7.57
N VAL A 47 4.07 4.84 -6.83
CA VAL A 47 2.96 4.31 -6.03
C VAL A 47 2.51 5.34 -5.00
N GLY A 48 3.46 5.98 -4.31
CA GLY A 48 3.16 7.05 -3.36
C GLY A 48 2.42 8.20 -3.98
N SER A 49 2.83 8.62 -5.19
CA SER A 49 2.16 9.71 -5.92
C SER A 49 0.73 9.35 -6.26
N VAL A 50 0.49 8.11 -6.72
CA VAL A 50 -0.86 7.65 -7.05
C VAL A 50 -1.76 7.72 -5.81
N LEU A 51 -1.28 7.22 -4.68
CA LEU A 51 -2.08 7.22 -3.46
C LEU A 51 -2.30 8.62 -2.91
N SER A 52 -1.33 9.51 -3.08
CA SER A 52 -1.47 10.91 -2.65
C SER A 52 -2.58 11.62 -3.42
N VAL A 53 -2.72 11.34 -4.71
CA VAL A 53 -3.68 12.04 -5.58
C VAL A 53 -5.03 11.32 -5.63
N HIS A 54 -5.03 9.99 -5.68
CA HIS A 54 -6.22 9.20 -5.98
C HIS A 54 -6.61 8.24 -4.85
N GLY A 55 -5.88 8.21 -3.74
CA GLY A 55 -6.02 7.18 -2.73
C GLY A 55 -7.22 7.32 -1.77
N GLY A 56 -7.93 8.46 -1.80
CA GLY A 56 -9.01 8.69 -0.85
C GLY A 56 -10.05 7.58 -0.74
N PRO A 57 -10.57 7.07 -1.87
CA PRO A 57 -11.60 6.02 -1.81
C PRO A 57 -11.11 4.62 -1.47
N VAL A 58 -9.80 4.35 -1.55
CA VAL A 58 -9.26 3.01 -1.30
C VAL A 58 -8.67 2.92 0.11
N PRO A 59 -8.44 1.69 0.64
CA PRO A 59 -7.87 1.55 1.99
C PRO A 59 -6.37 1.86 2.01
N TRP A 60 -6.02 3.12 1.84
CA TRP A 60 -4.65 3.62 1.73
C TRP A 60 -3.81 3.30 2.97
N TRP A 61 -4.42 3.16 4.15
CA TRP A 61 -3.72 2.83 5.39
C TRP A 61 -3.14 1.41 5.38
N ARG A 62 -3.54 0.59 4.43
CA ARG A 62 -3.00 -0.75 4.26
C ARG A 62 -1.72 -0.78 3.43
N VAL A 63 -1.18 0.41 3.07
CA VAL A 63 0.10 0.54 2.38
C VAL A 63 1.03 1.34 3.26
N VAL A 64 2.17 0.74 3.62
CA VAL A 64 3.12 1.34 4.54
C VAL A 64 4.53 1.30 3.96
N ARG A 65 5.44 2.03 4.61
CA ARG A 65 6.85 1.98 4.26
C ARG A 65 7.47 0.67 4.73
N ALA A 66 8.69 0.39 4.29
CA ALA A 66 9.39 -0.86 4.61
C ALA A 66 9.57 -1.08 6.12
N ASP A 67 9.56 -0.02 6.92
CA ASP A 67 9.65 -0.12 8.37
C ASP A 67 8.28 -0.18 9.07
N GLY A 68 7.21 -0.24 8.31
CA GLY A 68 5.85 -0.27 8.86
C GLY A 68 5.26 1.08 9.17
N SER A 69 5.99 2.17 8.87
CA SER A 69 5.50 3.53 9.16
C SER A 69 4.69 4.09 8.00
N LEU A 70 3.90 5.10 8.31
CA LEU A 70 3.17 5.89 7.32
C LEU A 70 3.81 7.26 7.17
N PRO A 71 3.61 7.93 6.02
CA PRO A 71 3.90 9.35 5.93
C PRO A 71 3.20 10.12 7.05
N PRO A 72 3.73 11.30 7.47
CA PRO A 72 3.20 12.00 8.65
C PRO A 72 1.74 12.41 8.58
N SER A 73 1.19 12.65 7.39
CA SER A 73 -0.20 13.05 7.24
C SER A 73 -1.15 11.88 7.49
N HIS A 74 -2.30 12.17 8.10
CA HIS A 74 -3.39 11.21 8.31
C HIS A 74 -3.04 10.00 9.20
N GLN A 75 -2.02 10.12 10.06
CA GLN A 75 -1.65 9.01 10.94
C GLN A 75 -2.74 8.65 11.94
N GLY A 76 -3.49 9.63 12.41
CA GLY A 76 -4.58 9.36 13.36
C GLY A 76 -5.67 8.50 12.76
N GLU A 77 -6.06 8.80 11.52
CA GLU A 77 -7.06 8.02 10.80
C GLU A 77 -6.56 6.58 10.56
N ALA A 78 -5.29 6.44 10.20
CA ALA A 78 -4.72 5.14 9.95
C ALA A 78 -4.68 4.30 11.24
N ARG A 79 -4.29 4.89 12.36
CA ARG A 79 -4.25 4.18 13.64
C ARG A 79 -5.62 3.70 14.06
N GLN A 80 -6.64 4.51 13.84
CA GLN A 80 -8.01 4.10 14.12
C GLN A 80 -8.41 2.92 13.25
N ALA A 81 -8.09 2.98 11.96
CA ALA A 81 -8.38 1.88 11.04
C ALA A 81 -7.67 0.59 11.47
N TYR A 82 -6.42 0.68 11.89
CA TYR A 82 -5.69 -0.50 12.37
C TYR A 82 -6.37 -1.12 13.58
N ARG A 83 -6.83 -0.30 14.53
CA ARG A 83 -7.55 -0.82 15.69
C ARG A 83 -8.83 -1.53 15.28
N GLU A 84 -9.59 -0.92 14.38
CA GLU A 84 -10.86 -1.50 13.92
C GLU A 84 -10.67 -2.79 13.14
N GLU A 85 -9.56 -2.90 12.40
CA GLU A 85 -9.30 -4.08 11.57
C GLU A 85 -8.49 -5.15 12.29
N GLY A 86 -7.98 -4.85 13.49
CA GLY A 86 -7.14 -5.79 14.20
C GLY A 86 -5.75 -5.95 13.60
N THR A 87 -5.26 -4.92 12.92
CA THR A 87 -3.92 -4.96 12.31
C THR A 87 -2.84 -5.00 13.39
N PRO A 88 -1.89 -5.95 13.35
CA PRO A 88 -0.81 -5.98 14.32
C PRO A 88 0.07 -4.74 14.23
N VAL A 89 0.27 -4.07 15.37
CA VAL A 89 1.16 -2.91 15.43
C VAL A 89 2.16 -3.12 16.57
N ARG A 90 3.33 -2.50 16.42
CA ARG A 90 4.39 -2.54 17.42
C ARG A 90 4.16 -1.46 18.48
N PRO A 91 4.85 -1.54 19.63
CA PRO A 91 4.76 -0.47 20.64
C PRO A 91 5.10 0.91 20.09
N SER A 92 5.93 0.98 19.03
CA SER A 92 6.26 2.25 18.38
C SER A 92 5.07 2.88 17.66
N GLY A 93 4.02 2.09 17.38
CA GLY A 93 2.90 2.51 16.56
C GLY A 93 3.03 2.12 15.09
N ASN A 94 4.19 1.66 14.67
CA ASN A 94 4.38 1.17 13.31
C ASN A 94 3.73 -0.20 13.16
N VAL A 95 3.25 -0.51 11.95
CA VAL A 95 2.67 -1.82 11.67
C VAL A 95 3.75 -2.89 11.82
N ASP A 96 3.39 -4.00 12.44
CA ASP A 96 4.28 -5.16 12.56
C ASP A 96 4.20 -5.95 11.25
N LEU A 97 5.14 -5.67 10.34
CA LEU A 97 5.15 -6.30 9.02
C LEU A 97 5.35 -7.80 9.07
N ARG A 98 6.05 -8.30 10.07
CA ARG A 98 6.23 -9.76 10.17
C ARG A 98 4.91 -10.48 10.35
N ALA A 99 3.97 -9.86 11.06
CA ALA A 99 2.66 -10.45 11.33
C ALA A 99 1.60 -10.04 10.32
N ALA A 100 1.71 -8.85 9.72
CA ALA A 100 0.64 -8.27 8.93
C ALA A 100 0.89 -8.24 7.43
N PHE A 101 2.11 -8.54 6.96
CA PHE A 101 2.44 -8.37 5.55
C PHE A 101 1.60 -9.29 4.65
N TRP A 102 1.04 -8.68 3.60
CA TRP A 102 0.32 -9.38 2.56
C TRP A 102 1.06 -9.18 1.24
N ARG A 103 1.30 -10.25 0.52
CA ARG A 103 2.00 -10.18 -0.76
C ARG A 103 1.02 -9.86 -1.88
N PRO A 104 1.24 -8.77 -2.65
CA PRO A 104 0.39 -8.49 -3.82
C PRO A 104 0.34 -9.68 -4.76
N GLY A 105 -0.87 -10.00 -5.24
CA GLY A 105 -1.07 -11.13 -6.13
C GLY A 105 -1.28 -12.47 -5.43
N SER A 106 -1.21 -12.51 -4.09
CA SER A 106 -1.49 -13.74 -3.37
C SER A 106 -3.00 -14.00 -3.33
N ALA A 107 -3.37 -15.28 -3.13
CA ALA A 107 -4.78 -15.69 -3.17
C ALA A 107 -5.59 -15.26 -1.96
N THR A 108 -4.93 -14.88 -0.87
CA THR A 108 -5.61 -14.44 0.35
C THR A 108 -4.83 -13.36 1.06
#